data_a196ef2351729446735dd3479ba4c7ff
#
_entry.id   a196ef2351729446735dd3479ba4c7ff
#
_cell.length_a   1.000
_cell.length_b   1.000
_cell.length_c   1.000
_cell.angle_alpha   90.00
_cell.angle_beta   90.00
_cell.angle_gamma   90.00
#
_symmetry.space_group_name_H-M   'P 1'
#
loop_
_entity.id
_entity.type
_entity.pdbx_description
1 polymer ?
#
loop_
_entity_poly.entity_id
_entity_poly.type
_entity_poly.pdbx_seq_one_letter_code
_entity_poly.pdbx_strand_id
1 'polypeptide(L)'
;MTQKNTILATLTSVLVITIFMAAAATPKADAAQADFFLKIEGIDGESKDTTHGGEIEVMSWSFGASQTGTYSTGGAGTGKVVFQDFHFTKTIDKSSPKLAQALATGEHIPSLYLTVRKAGGDKPLEYLKIKLSDCIVSSYSVAGGGTSGGDLPMENISFNFSKIEFEYTEQKEDGSAGATTRMGWDLAKNIRV
;
A
#
# COMPACT_ATOMS: atom_id res chain seq x y z
N MET A 1 43.85 27.50 50.80
CA MET A 1 43.40 28.04 49.50
C MET A 1 43.03 26.95 48.46
N THR A 2 43.35 25.69 48.71
CA THR A 2 43.20 24.59 47.73
C THR A 2 41.80 23.97 47.65
N GLN A 3 41.02 24.02 48.73
CA GLN A 3 39.74 23.32 48.80
C GLN A 3 38.57 24.02 48.06
N LYS A 4 38.59 25.37 47.96
CA LYS A 4 37.56 26.13 47.24
C LYS A 4 37.66 26.00 45.72
N ASN A 5 38.85 25.81 45.18
CA ASN A 5 39.03 25.66 43.71
C ASN A 5 38.63 24.28 43.20
N THR A 6 38.71 23.23 44.06
CA THR A 6 38.28 21.87 43.67
C THR A 6 36.77 21.76 43.60
N ILE A 7 36.02 22.42 44.47
CA ILE A 7 34.55 22.42 44.47
C ILE A 7 34.00 23.20 43.25
N LEU A 8 34.66 24.29 42.85
CA LEU A 8 34.27 25.09 41.72
C LEU A 8 34.49 24.36 40.38
N ALA A 9 35.60 23.58 40.29
CA ALA A 9 35.92 22.79 39.11
C ALA A 9 34.95 21.61 38.91
N THR A 10 34.49 20.98 40.00
CA THR A 10 33.53 19.87 39.95
C THR A 10 32.11 20.34 39.62
N LEU A 11 31.68 21.52 40.07
CA LEU A 11 30.39 22.09 39.72
C LEU A 11 30.29 22.50 38.22
N THR A 12 31.38 23.00 37.65
CA THR A 12 31.39 23.38 36.22
C THR A 12 31.41 22.15 35.32
N SER A 13 32.06 21.06 35.71
CA SER A 13 32.06 19.82 34.90
C SER A 13 30.71 19.12 34.91
N VAL A 14 29.98 19.14 36.03
CA VAL A 14 28.62 18.57 36.11
C VAL A 14 27.61 19.39 35.29
N LEU A 15 27.75 20.71 35.28
CA LEU A 15 26.85 21.59 34.49
C LEU A 15 27.06 21.43 33.01
N VAL A 16 28.28 21.19 32.53
CA VAL A 16 28.55 20.97 31.08
C VAL A 16 28.02 19.61 30.61
N ILE A 17 28.07 18.57 31.46
CA ILE A 17 27.54 17.24 31.11
C ILE A 17 26.01 17.23 31.04
N THR A 18 25.32 18.01 31.87
CA THR A 18 23.85 18.09 31.83
C THR A 18 23.32 18.85 30.64
N ILE A 19 24.07 19.81 30.07
CA ILE A 19 23.65 20.55 28.87
C ILE A 19 23.80 19.70 27.58
N PHE A 20 24.75 18.73 27.57
CA PHE A 20 24.97 17.90 26.38
C PHE A 20 23.96 16.73 26.21
N MET A 21 23.16 16.44 27.24
CA MET A 21 22.19 15.32 27.22
C MET A 21 20.77 15.72 26.82
N ALA A 22 20.53 17.02 26.56
CA ALA A 22 19.21 17.55 26.20
C ALA A 22 18.97 17.71 24.68
N ALA A 23 19.90 17.25 23.83
CA ALA A 23 19.82 17.50 22.39
C ALA A 23 19.87 16.21 21.57
N ALA A 24 18.88 15.33 21.70
CA ALA A 24 18.60 14.33 20.67
C ALA A 24 17.19 13.71 20.81
N ALA A 25 16.18 14.53 21.01
CA ALA A 25 14.86 14.12 20.59
C ALA A 25 14.71 14.51 19.10
N THR A 26 15.27 13.69 18.22
CA THR A 26 14.87 13.75 16.81
C THR A 26 13.38 13.49 16.77
N PRO A 27 12.55 14.38 16.21
CA PRO A 27 11.16 14.07 15.99
C PRO A 27 11.17 12.81 15.13
N LYS A 28 10.61 11.71 15.65
CA LYS A 28 10.29 10.55 14.87
C LYS A 28 9.25 11.05 13.88
N ALA A 29 9.64 11.24 12.62
CA ALA A 29 8.69 11.45 11.58
C ALA A 29 7.85 10.17 11.54
N ASP A 30 6.65 10.20 12.13
CA ASP A 30 5.68 9.15 11.90
C ASP A 30 5.45 9.15 10.39
N ALA A 31 5.94 8.09 9.74
CA ALA A 31 5.60 7.85 8.35
C ALA A 31 4.07 7.83 8.31
N ALA A 32 3.47 8.73 7.54
CA ALA A 32 2.03 8.83 7.43
C ALA A 32 1.52 7.43 7.04
N GLN A 33 0.82 6.79 7.96
CA GLN A 33 0.24 5.48 7.75
C GLN A 33 -0.79 5.63 6.63
N ALA A 34 -0.77 4.75 5.65
CA ALA A 34 -1.75 4.72 4.57
C ALA A 34 -2.74 3.60 4.84
N ASP A 35 -4.02 3.89 4.60
CA ASP A 35 -5.09 2.89 4.60
C ASP A 35 -5.28 2.38 3.17
N PHE A 36 -5.52 1.09 3.04
CA PHE A 36 -5.77 0.42 1.76
C PHE A 36 -7.14 -0.25 1.80
N PHE A 37 -8.01 0.16 0.89
CA PHE A 37 -9.35 -0.41 0.74
C PHE A 37 -9.50 -1.04 -0.63
N LEU A 38 -10.06 -2.23 -0.67
CA LEU A 38 -10.28 -2.98 -1.88
C LEU A 38 -11.77 -3.29 -2.03
N LYS A 39 -12.38 -2.74 -3.07
CA LYS A 39 -13.74 -3.05 -3.48
C LYS A 39 -13.70 -4.06 -4.62
N ILE A 40 -14.28 -5.21 -4.42
CA ILE A 40 -14.42 -6.26 -5.44
C ILE A 40 -15.90 -6.40 -5.75
N GLU A 41 -16.27 -6.32 -7.03
CA GLU A 41 -17.66 -6.48 -7.44
C GLU A 41 -18.17 -7.89 -7.10
N GLY A 42 -19.27 -7.95 -6.34
CA GLY A 42 -19.87 -9.21 -5.86
C GLY A 42 -19.24 -9.80 -4.59
N ILE A 43 -18.13 -9.26 -4.08
CA ILE A 43 -17.43 -9.76 -2.89
C ILE A 43 -17.22 -8.65 -1.88
N ASP A 44 -18.02 -8.63 -0.82
CA ASP A 44 -17.93 -7.64 0.26
C ASP A 44 -16.92 -8.06 1.32
N GLY A 45 -16.18 -7.06 1.86
CA GLY A 45 -15.35 -7.15 3.05
C GLY A 45 -16.06 -6.68 4.31
N GLU A 46 -15.31 -6.42 5.38
CA GLU A 46 -15.81 -6.08 6.72
C GLU A 46 -15.40 -4.67 7.19
N SER A 47 -14.85 -3.83 6.31
CA SER A 47 -14.46 -2.47 6.68
C SER A 47 -15.63 -1.72 7.30
N LYS A 48 -15.35 -1.04 8.41
CA LYS A 48 -16.28 -0.15 9.11
C LYS A 48 -15.99 1.32 8.85
N ASP A 49 -15.09 1.61 7.93
CA ASP A 49 -14.79 2.98 7.52
C ASP A 49 -16.06 3.67 7.00
N THR A 50 -16.20 4.95 7.27
CA THR A 50 -17.39 5.73 6.90
C THR A 50 -17.56 5.89 5.40
N THR A 51 -16.46 5.90 4.64
CA THR A 51 -16.45 6.07 3.18
C THR A 51 -16.34 4.72 2.46
N HIS A 52 -15.56 3.79 3.06
CA HIS A 52 -15.25 2.47 2.52
C HIS A 52 -15.94 1.34 3.28
N GLY A 53 -17.14 1.60 3.82
CA GLY A 53 -17.93 0.61 4.56
C GLY A 53 -18.23 -0.62 3.70
N GLY A 54 -17.91 -1.81 4.22
CA GLY A 54 -18.14 -3.08 3.51
C GLY A 54 -17.08 -3.42 2.46
N GLU A 55 -16.05 -2.61 2.28
CA GLU A 55 -14.88 -2.95 1.47
C GLU A 55 -13.91 -3.87 2.24
N ILE A 56 -12.96 -4.44 1.56
CA ILE A 56 -11.91 -5.29 2.14
C ILE A 56 -10.76 -4.41 2.60
N GLU A 57 -10.38 -4.51 3.87
CA GLU A 57 -9.17 -3.85 4.39
C GLU A 57 -7.94 -4.67 4.00
N VAL A 58 -6.98 -4.04 3.34
CA VAL A 58 -5.78 -4.65 2.80
C VAL A 58 -4.57 -4.22 3.61
N MET A 59 -3.69 -5.15 3.95
CA MET A 59 -2.46 -4.87 4.71
C MET A 59 -1.31 -4.48 3.81
N SER A 60 -1.22 -5.10 2.64
CA SER A 60 -0.21 -4.81 1.62
C SER A 60 -0.70 -5.19 0.25
N TRP A 61 -0.16 -4.54 -0.76
CA TRP A 61 -0.46 -4.85 -2.15
C TRP A 61 0.78 -4.63 -3.03
N SER A 62 0.82 -5.29 -4.17
CA SER A 62 1.87 -5.11 -5.17
C SER A 62 1.40 -5.54 -6.55
N PHE A 63 1.94 -4.90 -7.58
CA PHE A 63 1.91 -5.38 -8.95
C PHE A 63 3.15 -4.89 -9.67
N GLY A 64 3.44 -5.45 -10.84
CA GLY A 64 4.57 -5.03 -11.66
C GLY A 64 4.26 -5.10 -13.14
N ALA A 65 5.09 -4.44 -13.94
CA ALA A 65 5.05 -4.55 -15.39
C ALA A 65 6.49 -4.56 -15.94
N SER A 66 6.70 -5.25 -17.04
CA SER A 66 7.96 -5.27 -17.75
C SER A 66 7.76 -5.06 -19.26
N GLN A 67 8.75 -4.45 -19.90
CA GLN A 67 8.77 -4.23 -21.33
C GLN A 67 9.88 -5.07 -21.95
N THR A 68 9.53 -5.92 -22.92
CA THR A 68 10.47 -6.81 -23.59
C THR A 68 11.22 -6.17 -24.77
N GLY A 69 11.16 -4.84 -24.90
CA GLY A 69 11.88 -4.10 -25.94
C GLY A 69 13.38 -4.28 -25.81
N THR A 70 14.06 -4.52 -26.94
CA THR A 70 15.52 -4.58 -27.02
C THR A 70 16.06 -3.39 -27.79
N TYR A 71 17.11 -2.75 -27.24
CA TYR A 71 17.92 -1.81 -27.98
C TYR A 71 18.99 -2.59 -28.74
N SER A 72 18.86 -2.68 -30.04
CA SER A 72 19.90 -3.23 -30.94
C SER A 72 20.39 -2.12 -31.88
N THR A 73 21.64 -2.24 -32.36
CA THR A 73 22.33 -1.27 -33.22
C THR A 73 21.63 -0.95 -34.55
N GLY A 74 20.42 -1.49 -34.79
CA GLY A 74 19.64 -1.29 -36.02
C GLY A 74 18.24 -0.67 -35.82
N GLY A 75 17.89 -0.25 -34.61
CA GLY A 75 16.59 0.37 -34.28
C GLY A 75 16.01 -0.15 -32.96
N ALA A 76 15.25 0.71 -32.27
CA ALA A 76 14.53 0.32 -31.07
C ALA A 76 13.27 -0.46 -31.47
N GLY A 77 13.24 -1.77 -31.23
CA GLY A 77 12.01 -2.58 -31.31
C GLY A 77 11.21 -2.40 -30.03
N THR A 78 10.00 -1.85 -30.12
CA THR A 78 9.06 -1.82 -29.00
C THR A 78 8.48 -3.22 -28.82
N GLY A 79 8.82 -3.88 -27.71
CA GLY A 79 8.20 -5.14 -27.32
C GLY A 79 6.77 -4.92 -26.78
N LYS A 80 6.08 -6.01 -26.47
CA LYS A 80 4.80 -5.98 -25.77
C LYS A 80 5.04 -5.84 -24.28
N VAL A 81 4.29 -4.95 -23.60
CA VAL A 81 4.29 -4.87 -22.15
C VAL A 81 3.66 -6.14 -21.56
N VAL A 82 4.27 -6.66 -20.50
CA VAL A 82 3.76 -7.79 -19.71
C VAL A 82 3.50 -7.26 -18.32
N PHE A 83 2.26 -7.33 -17.87
CA PHE A 83 1.86 -7.04 -16.50
C PHE A 83 1.90 -8.32 -15.68
N GLN A 84 2.42 -8.22 -14.47
CA GLN A 84 2.32 -9.26 -13.45
C GLN A 84 0.94 -9.19 -12.79
N ASP A 85 0.54 -10.29 -12.15
CA ASP A 85 -0.68 -10.33 -11.37
C ASP A 85 -0.66 -9.25 -10.26
N PHE A 86 -1.83 -8.75 -9.92
CA PHE A 86 -2.02 -7.89 -8.77
C PHE A 86 -2.13 -8.75 -7.52
N HIS A 87 -1.24 -8.52 -6.56
CA HIS A 87 -1.17 -9.26 -5.30
C HIS A 87 -1.62 -8.38 -4.14
N PHE A 88 -2.32 -8.97 -3.18
CA PHE A 88 -2.60 -8.31 -1.91
C PHE A 88 -2.66 -9.30 -0.74
N THR A 89 -2.42 -8.76 0.46
CA THR A 89 -2.45 -9.50 1.70
C THR A 89 -3.49 -8.90 2.63
N LYS A 90 -4.30 -9.73 3.27
CA LYS A 90 -5.31 -9.33 4.25
C LYS A 90 -5.44 -10.34 5.37
N THR A 91 -6.11 -9.98 6.46
CA THR A 91 -6.60 -10.94 7.44
C THR A 91 -7.84 -11.66 6.94
N ILE A 92 -8.13 -12.84 7.47
CA ILE A 92 -9.36 -13.58 7.18
C ILE A 92 -10.58 -12.73 7.57
N ASP A 93 -11.56 -12.62 6.66
CA ASP A 93 -12.84 -11.95 6.86
C ASP A 93 -13.97 -12.65 6.05
N LYS A 94 -15.16 -12.08 5.99
CA LYS A 94 -16.29 -12.65 5.25
C LYS A 94 -16.07 -12.77 3.74
N SER A 95 -15.09 -12.07 3.16
CA SER A 95 -14.73 -12.19 1.74
C SER A 95 -13.97 -13.48 1.44
N SER A 96 -13.28 -14.05 2.42
CA SER A 96 -12.36 -15.19 2.26
C SER A 96 -12.99 -16.41 1.60
N PRO A 97 -14.16 -16.90 2.04
CA PRO A 97 -14.79 -18.06 1.38
C PRO A 97 -15.18 -17.79 -0.07
N LYS A 98 -15.62 -16.57 -0.40
CA LYS A 98 -15.99 -16.19 -1.76
C LYS A 98 -14.76 -16.08 -2.68
N LEU A 99 -13.65 -15.53 -2.18
CA LEU A 99 -12.38 -15.46 -2.92
C LEU A 99 -11.85 -16.87 -3.22
N ALA A 100 -11.87 -17.76 -2.24
CA ALA A 100 -11.49 -19.15 -2.43
C ALA A 100 -12.41 -19.88 -3.43
N GLN A 101 -13.72 -19.61 -3.38
CA GLN A 101 -14.68 -20.16 -4.34
C GLN A 101 -14.44 -19.61 -5.75
N ALA A 102 -14.20 -18.31 -5.91
CA ALA A 102 -13.92 -17.69 -7.19
C ALA A 102 -12.66 -18.28 -7.85
N LEU A 103 -11.60 -18.57 -7.05
CA LEU A 103 -10.45 -19.33 -7.54
C LEU A 103 -10.85 -20.72 -8.03
N ALA A 104 -11.59 -21.49 -7.20
CA ALA A 104 -11.93 -22.86 -7.51
C ALA A 104 -12.82 -23.02 -8.74
N THR A 105 -13.69 -22.04 -9.00
CA THR A 105 -14.61 -22.02 -10.15
C THR A 105 -14.04 -21.32 -11.40
N GLY A 106 -12.97 -20.54 -11.27
CA GLY A 106 -12.49 -19.67 -12.34
C GLY A 106 -13.47 -18.53 -12.66
N GLU A 107 -14.22 -18.06 -11.66
CA GLU A 107 -15.23 -17.02 -11.81
C GLU A 107 -14.60 -15.71 -12.30
N HIS A 108 -15.22 -15.11 -13.33
CA HIS A 108 -14.87 -13.78 -13.81
C HIS A 108 -15.47 -12.71 -12.91
N ILE A 109 -14.62 -11.84 -12.42
CA ILE A 109 -14.98 -10.70 -11.59
C ILE A 109 -14.91 -9.44 -12.46
N PRO A 110 -16.03 -8.72 -12.67
CA PRO A 110 -16.06 -7.61 -13.63
C PRO A 110 -15.10 -6.49 -13.31
N SER A 111 -14.97 -6.14 -12.02
CA SER A 111 -14.07 -5.07 -11.60
C SER A 111 -13.60 -5.20 -10.16
N LEU A 112 -12.41 -4.62 -9.93
CA LEU A 112 -11.76 -4.49 -8.64
C LEU A 112 -11.19 -3.06 -8.56
N TYR A 113 -11.38 -2.41 -7.41
CA TYR A 113 -10.89 -1.05 -7.14
C TYR A 113 -10.06 -1.05 -5.87
N LEU A 114 -8.78 -0.72 -5.98
CA LEU A 114 -7.94 -0.40 -4.84
C LEU A 114 -7.94 1.11 -4.62
N THR A 115 -8.25 1.54 -3.41
CA THR A 115 -8.11 2.93 -2.98
C THR A 115 -7.05 3.01 -1.89
N VAL A 116 -6.08 3.90 -2.09
CA VAL A 116 -5.03 4.21 -1.10
C VAL A 116 -5.27 5.60 -0.56
N ARG A 117 -5.44 5.67 0.75
CA ARG A 117 -5.75 6.90 1.47
C ARG A 117 -4.65 7.22 2.48
N LYS A 118 -4.20 8.46 2.56
CA LYS A 118 -3.31 8.90 3.63
C LYS A 118 -4.09 8.96 4.95
N ALA A 119 -3.54 8.32 5.97
CA ALA A 119 -4.09 8.43 7.32
C ALA A 119 -3.82 9.82 7.89
N GLY A 120 -4.81 10.39 8.59
CA GLY A 120 -4.68 11.65 9.33
C GLY A 120 -5.39 12.85 8.71
N GLY A 121 -5.71 13.82 9.59
CA GLY A 121 -6.46 15.05 9.27
C GLY A 121 -7.96 14.84 9.20
N ASP A 122 -8.71 15.96 9.22
CA ASP A 122 -10.18 15.96 9.19
C ASP A 122 -10.76 15.45 7.86
N LYS A 123 -9.95 15.45 6.78
CA LYS A 123 -10.31 14.97 5.45
C LYS A 123 -9.16 14.17 4.85
N PRO A 124 -9.10 12.87 5.12
CA PRO A 124 -8.08 12.00 4.56
C PRO A 124 -8.12 12.02 3.02
N LEU A 125 -6.96 12.20 2.37
CA LEU A 125 -6.86 12.27 0.92
C LEU A 125 -6.70 10.86 0.32
N GLU A 126 -7.63 10.46 -0.53
CA GLU A 126 -7.48 9.31 -1.44
C GLU A 126 -6.57 9.72 -2.60
N TYR A 127 -5.28 9.41 -2.50
CA TYR A 127 -4.29 9.91 -3.44
C TYR A 127 -3.93 8.94 -4.55
N LEU A 128 -4.28 7.66 -4.39
CA LEU A 128 -4.02 6.65 -5.41
C LEU A 128 -5.23 5.75 -5.56
N LYS A 129 -5.66 5.55 -6.81
CA LYS A 129 -6.72 4.60 -7.18
C LYS A 129 -6.24 3.71 -8.32
N ILE A 130 -6.44 2.42 -8.16
CA ILE A 130 -6.17 1.42 -9.20
C ILE A 130 -7.46 0.67 -9.47
N LYS A 131 -7.89 0.71 -10.72
CA LYS A 131 -9.01 -0.10 -11.19
C LYS A 131 -8.49 -1.21 -12.09
N LEU A 132 -8.88 -2.44 -11.80
CA LEU A 132 -8.66 -3.58 -12.66
C LEU A 132 -10.03 -4.04 -13.21
N SER A 133 -10.05 -4.49 -14.44
CA SER A 133 -11.28 -4.95 -15.09
C SER A 133 -11.08 -6.35 -15.68
N ASP A 134 -12.19 -7.09 -15.72
CA ASP A 134 -12.23 -8.46 -16.20
C ASP A 134 -11.17 -9.33 -15.54
N CYS A 135 -11.35 -9.53 -14.24
CA CYS A 135 -10.38 -10.16 -13.36
C CYS A 135 -10.74 -11.62 -13.10
N ILE A 136 -9.73 -12.44 -12.81
CA ILE A 136 -9.87 -13.77 -12.24
C ILE A 136 -8.93 -13.91 -11.05
N VAL A 137 -9.34 -14.64 -10.02
CA VAL A 137 -8.42 -15.01 -8.94
C VAL A 137 -7.41 -16.01 -9.50
N SER A 138 -6.14 -15.67 -9.50
CA SER A 138 -5.06 -16.51 -10.05
C SER A 138 -4.34 -17.32 -8.99
N SER A 139 -4.33 -16.84 -7.73
CA SER A 139 -3.82 -17.61 -6.60
C SER A 139 -4.50 -17.20 -5.30
N TYR A 140 -4.54 -18.13 -4.34
CA TYR A 140 -5.06 -17.94 -3.00
C TYR A 140 -4.27 -18.81 -2.04
N SER A 141 -3.75 -18.23 -0.98
CA SER A 141 -3.08 -18.97 0.08
C SER A 141 -3.42 -18.39 1.45
N VAL A 142 -3.55 -19.27 2.43
CA VAL A 142 -3.83 -18.92 3.83
C VAL A 142 -2.67 -19.37 4.68
N ALA A 143 -2.21 -18.52 5.58
CA ALA A 143 -1.20 -18.84 6.57
C ALA A 143 -1.69 -18.42 7.96
N GLY A 144 -1.62 -19.32 8.93
CA GLY A 144 -1.92 -19.07 10.34
C GLY A 144 -0.78 -19.59 11.19
N GLY A 145 -0.35 -18.82 12.18
CA GLY A 145 0.68 -19.20 13.17
C GLY A 145 0.03 -19.45 14.52
N GLY A 146 0.35 -20.59 15.14
CA GLY A 146 -0.12 -20.96 16.48
C GLY A 146 1.00 -20.97 17.50
N THR A 147 1.43 -19.80 17.97
CA THR A 147 2.17 -19.66 19.22
C THR A 147 1.44 -18.65 20.08
N SER A 148 1.55 -18.76 21.39
CA SER A 148 0.81 -18.04 22.45
C SER A 148 0.74 -16.51 22.34
N GLY A 149 0.27 -15.98 21.20
CA GLY A 149 0.18 -14.54 20.95
C GLY A 149 -0.94 -14.16 19.97
N GLY A 150 -1.59 -15.12 19.32
CA GLY A 150 -2.87 -14.89 18.64
C GLY A 150 -2.81 -14.00 17.41
N ASP A 151 -1.78 -14.09 16.58
CA ASP A 151 -1.80 -13.44 15.26
C ASP A 151 -2.96 -14.02 14.43
N LEU A 152 -3.81 -13.13 13.92
CA LEU A 152 -4.90 -13.53 13.04
C LEU A 152 -4.33 -14.18 11.78
N PRO A 153 -4.94 -15.27 11.27
CA PRO A 153 -4.52 -15.86 10.00
C PRO A 153 -4.57 -14.84 8.89
N MET A 154 -3.57 -14.91 8.02
CA MET A 154 -3.39 -14.01 6.88
C MET A 154 -3.60 -14.75 5.57
N GLU A 155 -4.10 -14.03 4.60
CA GLU A 155 -4.32 -14.50 3.24
C GLU A 155 -3.48 -13.70 2.27
N ASN A 156 -2.94 -14.40 1.27
CA ASN A 156 -2.30 -13.79 0.10
C ASN A 156 -3.11 -14.19 -1.13
N ILE A 157 -3.58 -13.21 -1.86
CA ILE A 157 -4.44 -13.39 -3.02
C ILE A 157 -3.82 -12.68 -4.22
N SER A 158 -3.96 -13.28 -5.39
CA SER A 158 -3.52 -12.69 -6.65
C SER A 158 -4.66 -12.65 -7.65
N PHE A 159 -4.68 -11.59 -8.44
CA PHE A 159 -5.61 -11.41 -9.55
C PHE A 159 -4.87 -11.22 -10.86
N ASN A 160 -5.25 -11.98 -11.86
CA ASN A 160 -4.96 -11.65 -13.24
C ASN A 160 -6.10 -10.76 -13.77
N PHE A 161 -5.81 -9.89 -14.73
CA PHE A 161 -6.76 -8.88 -15.23
C PHE A 161 -6.50 -8.59 -16.71
N SER A 162 -7.55 -8.12 -17.42
CA SER A 162 -7.42 -7.73 -18.82
C SER A 162 -7.14 -6.24 -19.04
N LYS A 163 -7.46 -5.39 -18.04
CA LYS A 163 -7.31 -3.95 -18.14
C LYS A 163 -6.92 -3.35 -16.79
N ILE A 164 -6.04 -2.35 -16.82
CA ILE A 164 -5.64 -1.55 -15.66
C ILE A 164 -5.84 -0.07 -15.93
N GLU A 165 -6.40 0.65 -14.96
CA GLU A 165 -6.49 2.11 -14.91
C GLU A 165 -5.87 2.58 -13.58
N PHE A 166 -5.00 3.58 -13.67
CA PHE A 166 -4.21 4.08 -12.55
C PHE A 166 -4.44 5.59 -12.45
N GLU A 167 -4.87 6.06 -11.29
CA GLU A 167 -5.10 7.46 -11.01
C GLU A 167 -4.30 7.88 -9.78
N TYR A 168 -3.50 8.93 -9.92
CA TYR A 168 -2.76 9.56 -8.84
C TYR A 168 -3.16 11.01 -8.68
N THR A 169 -3.49 11.41 -7.46
CA THR A 169 -3.81 12.80 -7.09
C THR A 169 -2.74 13.33 -6.16
N GLU A 170 -2.09 14.41 -6.58
CA GLU A 170 -1.11 15.12 -5.77
C GLU A 170 -1.73 15.68 -4.49
N GLN A 171 -0.98 15.70 -3.40
CA GLN A 171 -1.35 16.43 -2.21
C GLN A 171 -0.55 17.74 -2.15
N LYS A 172 -1.24 18.87 -2.05
CA LYS A 172 -0.62 20.17 -1.86
C LYS A 172 -0.05 20.33 -0.45
N GLU A 173 0.76 21.35 -0.24
CA GLU A 173 1.36 21.65 1.07
C GLU A 173 0.33 21.91 2.17
N ASP A 174 -0.85 22.44 1.81
CA ASP A 174 -1.98 22.66 2.72
C ASP A 174 -2.81 21.38 3.00
N GLY A 175 -2.39 20.22 2.46
CA GLY A 175 -3.07 18.94 2.62
C GLY A 175 -4.22 18.70 1.64
N SER A 176 -4.63 19.69 0.85
CA SER A 176 -5.73 19.57 -0.12
C SER A 176 -5.31 18.77 -1.37
N ALA A 177 -6.30 18.30 -2.14
CA ALA A 177 -6.08 17.65 -3.42
C ALA A 177 -5.50 18.62 -4.46
N GLY A 178 -4.47 18.18 -5.16
CA GLY A 178 -3.83 18.88 -6.26
C GLY A 178 -4.24 18.33 -7.62
N ALA A 179 -3.28 18.34 -8.56
CA ALA A 179 -3.49 17.83 -9.91
C ALA A 179 -3.64 16.30 -9.90
N THR A 180 -4.49 15.80 -10.81
CA THR A 180 -4.69 14.36 -10.99
C THR A 180 -4.06 13.92 -12.31
N THR A 181 -3.25 12.86 -12.25
CA THR A 181 -2.64 12.20 -13.41
C THR A 181 -3.23 10.80 -13.57
N ARG A 182 -3.51 10.40 -14.82
CA ARG A 182 -4.13 9.11 -15.14
C ARG A 182 -3.37 8.37 -16.23
N MET A 183 -3.36 7.05 -16.11
CA MET A 183 -2.96 6.15 -17.20
C MET A 183 -3.94 4.98 -17.26
N GLY A 184 -4.12 4.40 -18.43
CA GLY A 184 -4.87 3.18 -18.61
C GLY A 184 -4.28 2.33 -19.74
N TRP A 185 -4.38 1.01 -19.58
CA TRP A 185 -3.89 0.04 -20.56
C TRP A 185 -4.83 -1.15 -20.68
N ASP A 186 -5.19 -1.49 -21.89
CA ASP A 186 -5.92 -2.72 -22.25
C ASP A 186 -4.88 -3.75 -22.67
N LEU A 187 -4.70 -4.81 -21.86
CA LEU A 187 -3.69 -5.84 -22.07
C LEU A 187 -4.03 -6.72 -23.27
N ALA A 188 -5.32 -7.01 -23.46
CA ALA A 188 -5.78 -7.86 -24.55
C ALA A 188 -5.55 -7.18 -25.90
N LYS A 189 -5.87 -5.90 -26.00
CA LYS A 189 -5.71 -5.10 -27.22
C LYS A 189 -4.32 -4.50 -27.37
N ASN A 190 -3.53 -4.48 -26.28
CA ASN A 190 -2.22 -3.83 -26.20
C ASN A 190 -2.26 -2.35 -26.58
N ILE A 191 -3.23 -1.60 -26.07
CA ILE A 191 -3.45 -0.19 -26.35
C ILE A 191 -3.70 0.61 -25.08
N ARG A 192 -3.42 1.91 -25.14
CA ARG A 192 -3.83 2.88 -24.14
C ARG A 192 -5.35 3.03 -24.14
N VAL A 193 -5.95 3.23 -22.95
CA VAL A 193 -7.38 3.52 -22.75
C VAL A 193 -7.54 4.77 -21.91
#